data_fcaf9d5d4daa5b3267aea5812e85e117
#
_entry.id   fcaf9d5d4daa5b3267aea5812e85e117
#
_cell.length_a   1.000
_cell.length_b   1.000
_cell.length_c   1.000
_cell.angle_alpha   90.00
_cell.angle_beta   90.00
_cell.angle_gamma   90.00
#
_symmetry.space_group_name_H-M   'P 1'
#
loop_
_entity.id
_entity.type
_entity.pdbx_description
1 polymer ?
#
loop_
_entity_poly.entity_id
_entity_poly.type
_entity_poly.pdbx_seq_one_letter_code
_entity_poly.pdbx_strand_id
1 'polypeptide(L)'
;SDRIVYVNDEWDIFAVENDAKELISENVKNKNLWEYIQGEELVYLYGIIFEKVRRRRIELSFQYRCDSPGKRRYLEMNVAPLKGQMVEIRNPIVKIENRESIDILRNEVKAGDKFIIMCSWCKKVKAEDWVEVEDAIKKYGLFEKDSLPQITHSICKVCTEKLYMTLKGSDKQPHSYKAPVFKR
;
A
#
# COMPACT_ATOMS: atom_id res chain seq x y z
N SER A 1 9.64 2.79 18.97
CA SER A 1 8.21 2.99 18.65
C SER A 1 8.10 3.54 17.24
N ASP A 2 7.22 2.97 16.41
CA ASP A 2 7.05 3.35 15.01
C ASP A 2 5.99 4.46 14.88
N ARG A 3 6.29 5.63 15.47
CA ARG A 3 5.42 6.81 15.37
C ARG A 3 5.73 7.59 14.10
N ILE A 4 4.68 8.11 13.47
CA ILE A 4 4.78 9.02 12.33
C ILE A 4 5.27 10.37 12.86
N VAL A 5 6.49 10.74 12.52
CA VAL A 5 7.10 12.00 12.99
C VAL A 5 6.96 13.13 11.96
N TYR A 6 6.81 12.79 10.70
CA TYR A 6 6.71 13.74 9.61
C TYR A 6 5.97 13.15 8.41
N VAL A 7 5.16 13.94 7.76
CA VAL A 7 4.64 13.73 6.41
C VAL A 7 4.80 15.04 5.63
N ASN A 8 4.98 14.96 4.30
CA ASN A 8 5.15 16.13 3.43
C ASN A 8 3.79 16.69 2.97
N ASP A 9 3.80 17.84 2.32
CA ASP A 9 2.58 18.52 1.85
C ASP A 9 1.82 17.68 0.81
N GLU A 10 2.54 16.89 -0.02
CA GLU A 10 1.93 15.97 -0.99
C GLU A 10 1.08 14.89 -0.32
N TRP A 11 1.40 14.51 0.91
CA TRP A 11 0.59 13.60 1.71
C TRP A 11 -0.80 14.20 1.98
N ASP A 12 -0.85 15.47 2.40
CA ASP A 12 -2.11 16.16 2.71
C ASP A 12 -2.96 16.36 1.45
N ILE A 13 -2.32 16.76 0.34
CA ILE A 13 -2.98 16.89 -0.96
C ILE A 13 -3.59 15.55 -1.38
N PHE A 14 -2.81 14.46 -1.30
CA PHE A 14 -3.27 13.12 -1.68
C PHE A 14 -4.42 12.64 -0.78
N ALA A 15 -4.36 12.90 0.53
CA ALA A 15 -5.41 12.55 1.46
C ALA A 15 -6.72 13.26 1.12
N VAL A 16 -6.68 14.55 0.84
CA VAL A 16 -7.86 15.34 0.47
C VAL A 16 -8.45 14.88 -0.88
N GLU A 17 -7.60 14.67 -1.90
CA GLU A 17 -8.03 14.21 -3.23
C GLU A 17 -8.67 12.82 -3.25
N ASN A 18 -8.42 12.01 -2.22
CA ASN A 18 -8.95 10.64 -2.11
C ASN A 18 -9.96 10.48 -0.96
N ASP A 19 -10.60 11.58 -0.52
CA ASP A 19 -11.62 11.61 0.54
C ASP A 19 -11.19 10.96 1.86
N ALA A 20 -9.91 11.09 2.20
CA ALA A 20 -9.27 10.54 3.41
C ALA A 20 -8.79 11.66 4.34
N LYS A 21 -9.67 12.63 4.63
CA LYS A 21 -9.34 13.83 5.45
C LYS A 21 -8.90 13.48 6.88
N GLU A 22 -9.29 12.32 7.39
CA GLU A 22 -8.83 11.80 8.67
C GLU A 22 -7.33 11.45 8.68
N LEU A 23 -6.71 11.32 7.50
CA LEU A 23 -5.28 11.00 7.34
C LEU A 23 -4.39 12.22 7.08
N ILE A 24 -4.89 13.44 7.18
CA ILE A 24 -4.05 14.63 7.04
C ILE A 24 -2.97 14.72 8.12
N SER A 25 -1.93 15.47 7.85
CA SER A 25 -0.73 15.59 8.70
C SER A 25 -1.01 15.88 10.18
N GLU A 26 -2.00 16.74 10.46
CA GLU A 26 -2.41 17.09 11.82
C GLU A 26 -2.93 15.89 12.61
N ASN A 27 -3.61 14.96 11.93
CA ASN A 27 -4.24 13.80 12.55
C ASN A 27 -3.28 12.62 12.72
N VAL A 28 -2.31 12.46 11.80
CA VAL A 28 -1.42 11.29 11.78
C VAL A 28 -0.10 11.51 12.51
N LYS A 29 0.37 12.76 12.67
CA LYS A 29 1.61 13.06 13.41
C LYS A 29 1.53 12.56 14.84
N ASN A 30 2.63 11.95 15.31
CA ASN A 30 2.79 11.33 16.63
C ASN A 30 1.89 10.09 16.87
N LYS A 31 1.08 9.67 15.90
CA LYS A 31 0.33 8.42 15.97
C LYS A 31 1.22 7.23 15.64
N ASN A 32 0.81 6.06 16.07
CA ASN A 32 1.51 4.82 15.77
C ASN A 32 1.17 4.39 14.32
N LEU A 33 2.19 4.16 13.49
CA LEU A 33 2.02 3.74 12.11
C LEU A 33 1.17 2.46 11.98
N TRP A 34 1.30 1.55 12.93
CA TRP A 34 0.58 0.27 12.92
C TRP A 34 -0.95 0.40 13.05
N GLU A 35 -1.45 1.55 13.53
CA GLU A 35 -2.89 1.84 13.59
C GLU A 35 -3.49 2.04 12.17
N TYR A 36 -2.66 2.35 11.19
CA TYR A 36 -3.06 2.62 9.79
C TYR A 36 -2.78 1.44 8.84
N ILE A 37 -2.13 0.39 9.30
CA ILE A 37 -1.85 -0.81 8.51
C ILE A 37 -2.81 -1.91 8.93
N GLN A 38 -3.75 -2.24 8.04
CA GLN A 38 -4.76 -3.27 8.30
C GLN A 38 -4.29 -4.66 7.85
N GLY A 39 -4.57 -5.66 8.67
CA GLY A 39 -4.27 -7.06 8.42
C GLY A 39 -2.93 -7.51 9.01
N GLU A 40 -2.97 -8.61 9.77
CA GLU A 40 -1.79 -9.17 10.46
C GLU A 40 -0.64 -9.52 9.52
N GLU A 41 -0.96 -10.03 8.33
CA GLU A 41 0.04 -10.36 7.30
C GLU A 41 0.81 -9.12 6.84
N LEU A 42 0.11 -7.98 6.66
CA LEU A 42 0.75 -6.73 6.27
C LEU A 42 1.61 -6.16 7.38
N VAL A 43 1.10 -6.13 8.59
CA VAL A 43 1.87 -5.70 9.78
C VAL A 43 3.15 -6.51 9.90
N TYR A 44 3.06 -7.83 9.75
CA TYR A 44 4.23 -8.73 9.78
C TYR A 44 5.23 -8.41 8.67
N LEU A 45 4.77 -8.23 7.43
CA LEU A 45 5.63 -7.93 6.28
C LEU A 45 6.32 -6.57 6.41
N TYR A 46 5.61 -5.52 6.80
CA TYR A 46 6.21 -4.21 7.07
C TYR A 46 7.22 -4.28 8.22
N GLY A 47 6.93 -5.08 9.24
CA GLY A 47 7.86 -5.35 10.34
C GLY A 47 9.20 -5.91 9.86
N ILE A 48 9.17 -6.92 8.98
CA ILE A 48 10.38 -7.50 8.36
C ILE A 48 11.12 -6.45 7.52
N ILE A 49 10.40 -5.67 6.72
CA ILE A 49 11.00 -4.61 5.88
C ILE A 49 11.74 -3.60 6.77
N PHE A 50 11.07 -3.06 7.78
CA PHE A 50 11.64 -2.03 8.65
C PHE A 50 12.82 -2.58 9.48
N GLU A 51 12.71 -3.80 10.01
CA GLU A 51 13.82 -4.44 10.70
C GLU A 51 15.05 -4.56 9.80
N LYS A 52 14.85 -5.05 8.56
CA LYS A 52 15.93 -5.22 7.60
C LYS A 52 16.58 -3.89 7.21
N VAL A 53 15.77 -2.88 6.90
CA VAL A 53 16.23 -1.52 6.56
C VAL A 53 17.04 -0.92 7.72
N ARG A 54 16.55 -1.02 8.95
CA ARG A 54 17.24 -0.51 10.14
C ARG A 54 18.54 -1.22 10.43
N ARG A 55 18.52 -2.57 10.41
CA ARG A 55 19.66 -3.40 10.76
C ARG A 55 20.76 -3.36 9.70
N ARG A 56 20.40 -3.42 8.43
CA ARG A 56 21.36 -3.48 7.32
C ARG A 56 21.73 -2.12 6.77
N ARG A 57 21.02 -1.05 7.16
CA ARG A 57 21.22 0.31 6.65
C ARG A 57 21.14 0.41 5.13
N ILE A 58 20.22 -0.33 4.52
CA ILE A 58 19.96 -0.38 3.08
C ILE A 58 18.60 0.21 2.77
N GLU A 59 18.45 0.73 1.56
CA GLU A 59 17.16 1.09 0.97
C GLU A 59 16.54 -0.14 0.29
N LEU A 60 15.23 -0.30 0.44
CA LEU A 60 14.43 -1.32 -0.24
C LEU A 60 13.36 -0.65 -1.08
N SER A 61 13.10 -1.20 -2.27
CA SER A 61 12.09 -0.69 -3.19
C SER A 61 11.11 -1.79 -3.59
N PHE A 62 9.81 -1.45 -3.60
CA PHE A 62 8.72 -2.36 -3.92
C PHE A 62 7.67 -1.68 -4.78
N GLN A 63 7.23 -2.32 -5.85
CA GLN A 63 6.10 -1.82 -6.64
C GLN A 63 4.78 -2.34 -6.05
N TYR A 64 3.80 -1.46 -5.93
CA TYR A 64 2.46 -1.79 -5.49
C TYR A 64 1.41 -0.92 -6.19
N ARG A 65 0.13 -1.19 -5.97
CA ARG A 65 -0.97 -0.40 -6.53
C ARG A 65 -1.78 0.28 -5.44
N CYS A 66 -2.22 1.50 -5.75
CA CYS A 66 -3.22 2.24 -4.99
C CYS A 66 -4.32 2.69 -5.94
N ASP A 67 -5.38 1.90 -6.04
CA ASP A 67 -6.48 2.13 -6.98
C ASP A 67 -7.58 2.99 -6.36
N SER A 68 -8.20 3.81 -7.20
CA SER A 68 -9.47 4.47 -6.90
C SER A 68 -10.52 4.06 -7.96
N PRO A 69 -11.80 4.40 -7.82
CA PRO A 69 -12.83 3.95 -8.74
C PRO A 69 -12.47 4.12 -10.22
N GLY A 70 -12.06 5.31 -10.63
CA GLY A 70 -11.75 5.63 -12.04
C GLY A 70 -10.26 5.57 -12.41
N LYS A 71 -9.37 5.21 -11.50
CA LYS A 71 -7.93 5.24 -11.74
C LYS A 71 -7.24 4.04 -11.14
N ARG A 72 -6.27 3.51 -11.87
CA ARG A 72 -5.29 2.51 -11.40
C ARG A 72 -3.94 3.22 -11.27
N ARG A 73 -3.40 3.28 -10.05
CA ARG A 73 -2.13 3.93 -9.78
C ARG A 73 -1.08 2.88 -9.43
N TYR A 74 0.05 2.93 -10.11
CA TYR A 74 1.24 2.14 -9.82
C TYR A 74 2.21 3.03 -9.06
N LEU A 75 2.60 2.59 -7.88
CA LEU A 75 3.52 3.30 -7.02
C LEU A 75 4.77 2.45 -6.77
N GLU A 76 5.85 3.13 -6.46
CA GLU A 76 7.07 2.50 -5.99
C GLU A 76 7.33 2.94 -4.54
N MET A 77 7.13 2.02 -3.60
CA MET A 77 7.48 2.27 -2.20
C MET A 77 8.98 2.14 -2.01
N ASN A 78 9.63 3.23 -1.63
CA ASN A 78 11.04 3.23 -1.26
C ASN A 78 11.14 3.41 0.25
N VAL A 79 11.77 2.45 0.92
CA VAL A 79 11.95 2.42 2.38
C VAL A 79 13.43 2.58 2.70
N ALA A 80 13.82 3.73 3.23
CA ALA A 80 15.20 4.10 3.47
C ALA A 80 15.51 4.33 4.95
N PRO A 81 16.72 3.97 5.45
CA PRO A 81 17.11 4.21 6.83
C PRO A 81 17.54 5.67 7.03
N LEU A 82 17.03 6.32 8.04
CA LEU A 82 17.48 7.63 8.54
C LEU A 82 18.31 7.47 9.83
N LYS A 83 18.85 8.58 10.35
CA LYS A 83 19.59 8.58 11.63
C LYS A 83 18.72 8.06 12.77
N GLY A 84 19.34 7.40 13.74
CA GLY A 84 18.69 7.03 15.00
C GLY A 84 17.57 6.02 14.88
N GLN A 85 17.60 5.03 14.02
CA GLN A 85 16.56 4.00 13.84
C GLN A 85 15.28 4.50 13.14
N MET A 86 15.25 5.74 12.67
CA MET A 86 14.13 6.23 11.86
C MET A 86 14.17 5.62 10.47
N VAL A 87 13.00 5.55 9.86
CA VAL A 87 12.80 5.05 8.50
C VAL A 87 12.03 6.11 7.72
N GLU A 88 12.46 6.40 6.51
CA GLU A 88 11.73 7.20 5.55
C GLU A 88 10.98 6.28 4.59
N ILE A 89 9.71 6.59 4.31
CA ILE A 89 8.91 5.89 3.31
C ILE A 89 8.52 6.92 2.25
N ARG A 90 8.93 6.68 1.00
CA ARG A 90 8.56 7.49 -0.16
C ARG A 90 7.73 6.65 -1.12
N ASN A 91 6.66 7.23 -1.66
CA ASN A 91 5.72 6.53 -2.54
C ASN A 91 5.46 7.32 -3.83
N PRO A 92 6.48 7.53 -4.71
CA PRO A 92 6.24 8.17 -5.98
C PRO A 92 5.26 7.37 -6.84
N ILE A 93 4.36 8.08 -7.52
CA ILE A 93 3.48 7.49 -8.52
C ILE A 93 4.30 7.28 -9.79
N VAL A 94 4.43 6.03 -10.24
CA VAL A 94 5.21 5.66 -11.43
C VAL A 94 4.33 5.72 -12.69
N LYS A 95 3.05 5.34 -12.56
CA LYS A 95 2.11 5.28 -13.69
C LYS A 95 0.68 5.45 -13.19
N ILE A 96 -0.13 6.14 -14.00
CA ILE A 96 -1.58 6.22 -13.81
C ILE A 96 -2.26 5.69 -15.07
N GLU A 97 -3.23 4.83 -14.90
CA GLU A 97 -4.14 4.35 -15.95
C GLU A 97 -5.57 4.76 -15.59
N ASN A 98 -6.26 5.42 -16.51
CA ASN A 98 -7.69 5.65 -16.36
C ASN A 98 -8.46 4.36 -16.69
N ARG A 99 -9.58 4.15 -16.02
CA ARG A 99 -10.49 3.04 -16.27
C ARG A 99 -11.94 3.46 -16.06
N GLU A 100 -12.88 2.64 -16.50
CA GLU A 100 -14.28 2.80 -16.11
C GLU A 100 -14.41 2.73 -14.58
N SER A 101 -15.29 3.59 -14.03
CA SER A 101 -15.48 3.67 -12.59
C SER A 101 -16.00 2.35 -12.02
N ILE A 102 -15.35 1.88 -10.97
CA ILE A 102 -15.71 0.65 -10.26
C ILE A 102 -16.24 1.01 -8.88
N ASP A 103 -17.55 0.85 -8.69
CA ASP A 103 -18.24 1.34 -7.48
C ASP A 103 -17.78 0.68 -6.18
N ILE A 104 -17.35 -0.58 -6.19
CA ILE A 104 -16.85 -1.27 -4.99
C ILE A 104 -15.61 -0.58 -4.37
N LEU A 105 -14.91 0.24 -5.13
CA LEU A 105 -13.77 1.01 -4.65
C LEU A 105 -14.16 2.39 -4.10
N ARG A 106 -15.45 2.68 -4.00
CA ARG A 106 -15.97 3.88 -3.33
C ARG A 106 -16.15 3.62 -1.84
N ASN A 107 -15.76 4.57 -1.02
CA ASN A 107 -15.87 4.46 0.43
C ASN A 107 -17.32 4.48 0.96
N GLU A 108 -18.31 4.92 0.15
CA GLU A 108 -19.67 5.22 0.58
C GLU A 108 -20.72 4.15 0.25
N VAL A 109 -20.31 2.99 -0.27
CA VAL A 109 -21.29 1.99 -0.73
C VAL A 109 -21.82 1.15 0.43
N LYS A 110 -23.15 0.93 0.46
CA LYS A 110 -23.77 0.01 1.41
C LYS A 110 -23.20 -1.40 1.23
N ALA A 111 -22.49 -1.84 2.25
CA ALA A 111 -21.89 -3.16 2.28
C ALA A 111 -22.96 -4.25 2.47
N GLY A 112 -22.94 -5.27 1.61
CA GLY A 112 -23.71 -6.49 1.80
C GLY A 112 -23.03 -7.47 2.77
N ASP A 113 -23.67 -8.61 3.00
CA ASP A 113 -23.16 -9.65 3.93
C ASP A 113 -22.04 -10.52 3.34
N LYS A 114 -21.72 -10.33 2.06
CA LYS A 114 -20.66 -11.10 1.38
C LYS A 114 -19.32 -10.40 1.48
N PHE A 115 -18.26 -11.19 1.62
CA PHE A 115 -16.89 -10.71 1.62
C PHE A 115 -16.17 -11.10 0.35
N ILE A 116 -15.30 -10.20 -0.13
CA ILE A 116 -14.33 -10.47 -1.18
C ILE A 116 -12.93 -10.16 -0.67
N ILE A 117 -11.98 -11.02 -0.97
CA ILE A 117 -10.59 -10.84 -0.55
C ILE A 117 -9.84 -10.08 -1.64
N MET A 118 -9.28 -8.94 -1.31
CA MET A 118 -8.43 -8.13 -2.20
C MET A 118 -6.97 -8.20 -1.76
N CYS A 119 -6.07 -8.38 -2.72
CA CYS A 119 -4.64 -8.27 -2.45
C CYS A 119 -4.28 -6.81 -2.16
N SER A 120 -3.76 -6.53 -0.96
CA SER A 120 -3.36 -5.17 -0.54
C SER A 120 -2.28 -4.58 -1.43
N TRP A 121 -1.50 -5.40 -2.11
CA TRP A 121 -0.36 -4.99 -2.91
C TRP A 121 -0.71 -4.76 -4.39
N CYS A 122 -1.33 -5.72 -5.07
CA CYS A 122 -1.62 -5.61 -6.51
C CYS A 122 -3.09 -5.32 -6.83
N LYS A 123 -3.96 -5.20 -5.81
CA LYS A 123 -5.40 -4.91 -5.93
C LYS A 123 -6.21 -5.95 -6.71
N LYS A 124 -5.65 -7.10 -7.01
CA LYS A 124 -6.41 -8.24 -7.53
C LYS A 124 -7.32 -8.80 -6.46
N VAL A 125 -8.45 -9.35 -6.87
CA VAL A 125 -9.42 -10.00 -5.98
C VAL A 125 -9.33 -11.51 -6.11
N LYS A 126 -9.58 -12.21 -5.00
CA LYS A 126 -9.63 -13.68 -4.96
C LYS A 126 -11.00 -14.16 -5.41
N ALA A 127 -11.01 -14.85 -6.53
CA ALA A 127 -12.10 -15.68 -7.01
C ALA A 127 -11.62 -17.16 -6.94
N GLU A 128 -11.72 -17.93 -8.02
CA GLU A 128 -10.97 -19.21 -8.12
C GLU A 128 -9.47 -18.92 -8.09
N ASP A 129 -9.04 -17.92 -8.89
CA ASP A 129 -7.71 -17.36 -8.92
C ASP A 129 -7.69 -15.89 -8.52
N TRP A 130 -6.50 -15.28 -8.47
CA TRP A 130 -6.31 -13.85 -8.27
C TRP A 130 -6.45 -13.11 -9.61
N VAL A 131 -7.60 -12.46 -9.83
CA VAL A 131 -7.95 -11.76 -11.07
C VAL A 131 -8.09 -10.26 -10.85
N GLU A 132 -8.03 -9.48 -11.93
CA GLU A 132 -8.35 -8.05 -11.86
C GLU A 132 -9.81 -7.84 -11.45
N VAL A 133 -10.11 -6.73 -10.79
CA VAL A 133 -11.48 -6.44 -10.32
C VAL A 133 -12.48 -6.44 -11.48
N GLU A 134 -12.06 -5.86 -12.63
CA GLU A 134 -12.86 -5.80 -13.85
C GLU A 134 -13.21 -7.19 -14.40
N ASP A 135 -12.25 -8.12 -14.36
CA ASP A 135 -12.46 -9.50 -14.80
C ASP A 135 -13.39 -10.26 -13.84
N ALA A 136 -13.25 -9.99 -12.54
CA ALA A 136 -14.11 -10.55 -11.52
C ALA A 136 -15.58 -10.09 -11.70
N ILE A 137 -15.78 -8.83 -12.03
CA ILE A 137 -17.10 -8.28 -12.33
C ILE A 137 -17.71 -9.00 -13.53
N LYS A 138 -16.98 -9.05 -14.66
CA LYS A 138 -17.48 -9.62 -15.93
C LYS A 138 -17.71 -11.13 -15.86
N LYS A 139 -16.78 -11.87 -15.26
CA LYS A 139 -16.76 -13.33 -15.30
C LYS A 139 -17.59 -13.99 -14.20
N TYR A 140 -17.62 -13.38 -13.02
CA TYR A 140 -18.21 -13.99 -11.82
C TYR A 140 -19.47 -13.27 -11.34
N GLY A 141 -19.92 -12.20 -12.02
CA GLY A 141 -21.11 -11.44 -11.65
C GLY A 141 -21.06 -10.93 -10.20
N LEU A 142 -19.86 -10.63 -9.69
CA LEU A 142 -19.66 -10.37 -8.26
C LEU A 142 -20.41 -9.12 -7.75
N PHE A 143 -20.88 -8.28 -8.67
CA PHE A 143 -21.46 -6.98 -8.37
C PHE A 143 -22.84 -6.73 -9.02
N GLU A 144 -23.46 -7.77 -9.53
CA GLU A 144 -24.79 -7.70 -10.21
C GLU A 144 -25.98 -7.63 -9.21
N LYS A 145 -25.71 -7.56 -7.90
CA LYS A 145 -26.75 -7.59 -6.85
C LYS A 145 -26.87 -6.24 -6.18
N ASP A 146 -28.04 -6.00 -5.57
CA ASP A 146 -28.44 -4.75 -4.90
C ASP A 146 -27.51 -4.30 -3.75
N SER A 147 -26.51 -5.10 -3.38
CA SER A 147 -25.52 -4.78 -2.35
C SER A 147 -24.13 -5.23 -2.78
N LEU A 148 -23.13 -4.34 -2.65
CA LEU A 148 -21.74 -4.66 -2.92
C LEU A 148 -21.11 -5.47 -1.78
N PRO A 149 -20.23 -6.45 -2.08
CA PRO A 149 -19.53 -7.20 -1.04
C PRO A 149 -18.57 -6.30 -0.25
N GLN A 150 -18.34 -6.65 1.02
CA GLN A 150 -17.31 -6.03 1.84
C GLN A 150 -15.93 -6.49 1.38
N ILE A 151 -14.97 -5.56 1.32
CA ILE A 151 -13.58 -5.91 0.97
C ILE A 151 -12.82 -6.28 2.23
N THR A 152 -12.27 -7.48 2.26
CA THR A 152 -11.21 -7.87 3.20
C THR A 152 -9.87 -7.88 2.49
N HIS A 153 -8.78 -7.76 3.23
CA HIS A 153 -7.45 -7.62 2.66
C HIS A 153 -6.55 -8.80 3.05
N SER A 154 -5.77 -9.25 2.06
CA SER A 154 -4.70 -10.24 2.23
C SER A 154 -3.58 -9.92 1.26
N ILE A 155 -2.57 -10.80 1.13
CA ILE A 155 -1.52 -10.71 0.11
C ILE A 155 -1.55 -11.96 -0.75
N CYS A 156 -1.56 -11.78 -2.08
CA CYS A 156 -1.50 -12.92 -3.00
C CYS A 156 -0.08 -13.53 -3.05
N LYS A 157 0.00 -14.82 -3.36
CA LYS A 157 1.26 -15.58 -3.44
C LYS A 157 2.32 -14.89 -4.31
N VAL A 158 1.91 -14.36 -5.48
CA VAL A 158 2.82 -13.66 -6.40
C VAL A 158 3.45 -12.43 -5.76
N CYS A 159 2.66 -11.63 -5.04
CA CYS A 159 3.17 -10.45 -4.34
C CYS A 159 4.08 -10.83 -3.17
N THR A 160 3.72 -11.86 -2.42
CA THR A 160 4.55 -12.40 -1.33
C THR A 160 5.89 -12.89 -1.85
N GLU A 161 5.91 -13.65 -2.94
CA GLU A 161 7.15 -14.15 -3.55
C GLU A 161 8.05 -13.00 -4.06
N LYS A 162 7.48 -11.98 -4.73
CA LYS A 162 8.22 -10.80 -5.16
C LYS A 162 8.86 -10.07 -3.98
N LEU A 163 8.11 -9.87 -2.90
CA LEU A 163 8.63 -9.26 -1.69
C LEU A 163 9.80 -10.04 -1.11
N TYR A 164 9.67 -11.36 -0.96
CA TYR A 164 10.75 -12.20 -0.46
C TYR A 164 11.98 -12.19 -1.37
N MET A 165 11.81 -12.14 -2.68
CA MET A 165 12.93 -12.01 -3.63
C MET A 165 13.68 -10.69 -3.44
N THR A 166 12.96 -9.57 -3.28
CA THR A 166 13.57 -8.26 -2.98
C THR A 166 14.33 -8.29 -1.66
N LEU A 167 13.72 -8.87 -0.63
CA LEU A 167 14.37 -9.02 0.68
C LEU A 167 15.63 -9.89 0.59
N LYS A 168 15.64 -11.01 -0.13
CA LYS A 168 16.81 -11.88 -0.31
C LYS A 168 17.87 -11.24 -1.19
N GLY A 169 17.50 -10.58 -2.29
CA GLY A 169 18.41 -9.92 -3.23
C GLY A 169 19.24 -8.81 -2.59
N SER A 170 18.68 -8.11 -1.64
CA SER A 170 19.35 -7.04 -0.90
C SER A 170 20.46 -7.51 0.05
N ASP A 171 20.58 -8.82 0.33
CA ASP A 171 21.69 -9.36 1.11
C ASP A 171 23.00 -9.42 0.31
N LYS A 172 22.94 -9.25 -1.02
CA LYS A 172 24.09 -9.36 -1.94
C LYS A 172 24.73 -8.03 -2.34
N GLN A 173 24.16 -6.87 -1.97
CA GLN A 173 24.68 -5.55 -2.33
C GLN A 173 25.05 -4.72 -1.11
N PRO A 174 26.33 -4.34 -0.95
CA PRO A 174 26.69 -3.22 -0.07
C PRO A 174 26.38 -1.93 -0.81
N HIS A 175 25.20 -1.34 -0.56
CA HIS A 175 24.88 -0.02 -1.09
C HIS A 175 25.42 1.06 -0.16
N SER A 176 26.27 1.93 -0.72
CA SER A 176 26.61 3.20 -0.12
C SER A 176 25.40 4.14 -0.18
N TYR A 177 24.59 4.16 0.85
CA TYR A 177 23.52 5.12 1.01
C TYR A 177 24.10 6.54 1.16
N LYS A 178 23.86 7.41 0.20
CA LYS A 178 24.10 8.85 0.33
C LYS A 178 22.82 9.48 0.88
N ALA A 179 22.84 9.87 2.14
CA ALA A 179 21.72 10.59 2.75
C ALA A 179 21.37 11.85 1.93
N PRO A 180 20.09 12.11 1.63
CA PRO A 180 19.70 13.34 0.98
C PRO A 180 20.11 14.54 1.86
N VAL A 181 20.74 15.53 1.23
CA VAL A 181 21.09 16.81 1.88
C VAL A 181 19.84 17.68 1.83
N PHE A 182 19.11 17.75 2.94
CA PHE A 182 18.06 18.76 3.09
C PHE A 182 18.72 20.14 3.18
N LYS A 183 18.59 20.95 2.12
CA LYS A 183 18.88 22.38 2.19
C LYS A 183 17.82 23.01 3.10
N ARG A 184 18.28 23.69 4.15
CA ARG A 184 17.45 24.52 5.04
C ARG A 184 16.90 25.70 4.30
#